data_19235cda3b9f8561b29c025e6827d575
#
_entry.id   19235cda3b9f8561b29c025e6827d575
#
_cell.length_a   1.000
_cell.length_b   1.000
_cell.length_c   1.000
_cell.angle_alpha   90.00
_cell.angle_beta   90.00
_cell.angle_gamma   90.00
#
_symmetry.space_group_name_H-M   'P 1'
#
loop_
_entity.id
_entity.type
_entity.pdbx_description
1 polymer ?
#
loop_
_entity_poly.entity_id
_entity_poly.type
_entity_poly.pdbx_seq_one_letter_code
_entity_poly.pdbx_strand_id
1 'polypeptide(L)'
;MSRGLGDVYKRQLFGLIGQIAWVVENMYFSRFMQNEITRAPYATTLMVVFSAIFATVSTLIGGALCDRTGKRKLFICWGYVFWGFTIMMFALVPMKPSADKVLPMVILVVVMDCVMSVIGSISNDASFNTWITDISNTANRARVDTVLAVMPLVALAVVFGGFDSLTNESATTSDWKKFFPILGIIPTVGGILGLFIMKDKEGITADKNNTFWSDFTYSLKPSVIKKNKMLYVCLAGNMVSAVAYQVYVNYLFNIVEGTLKIKNYIIPVGIIMVVAAIGSVIISALMDKCGKKHFYYPTIIAGIIGCIIIWCAKFFVEKNETAEVAILIVGGILVIGVSLVMAGLFTASYRDYIPKGKEGLFQGCRMVMYVLVPMIIGPIAAQIIITSANKGVNDSEIVYPMELFLGAAVIMLFAFIPAKIVRDNQPIQHEKLLNELK
;
A
#
# COMPACT_ATOMS: atom_id res chain seq x y z
N MET A 1 -17.26 -11.03 29.99
CA MET A 1 -16.12 -10.15 29.66
C MET A 1 -14.95 -10.85 28.94
N SER A 2 -14.64 -12.10 29.21
CA SER A 2 -13.49 -12.84 28.61
C SER A 2 -13.67 -13.24 27.13
N ARG A 3 -14.88 -13.52 26.66
CA ARG A 3 -15.11 -13.91 25.25
C ARG A 3 -14.85 -12.78 24.23
N GLY A 4 -15.07 -11.52 24.57
CA GLY A 4 -14.83 -10.40 23.67
C GLY A 4 -13.36 -10.05 23.45
N LEU A 5 -12.50 -10.24 24.44
CA LEU A 5 -11.05 -9.97 24.30
C LEU A 5 -10.38 -11.01 23.36
N GLY A 6 -10.70 -12.29 23.51
CA GLY A 6 -10.13 -13.35 22.66
C GLY A 6 -10.46 -13.15 21.18
N ASP A 7 -11.63 -12.63 20.84
CA ASP A 7 -12.02 -12.37 19.45
C ASP A 7 -11.33 -11.13 18.86
N VAL A 8 -10.99 -10.14 19.68
CA VAL A 8 -10.21 -8.97 19.26
C VAL A 8 -8.78 -9.40 18.89
N TYR A 9 -8.11 -10.20 19.71
CA TYR A 9 -6.76 -10.70 19.42
C TYR A 9 -6.69 -11.57 18.16
N LYS A 10 -7.70 -12.41 17.91
CA LYS A 10 -7.78 -13.19 16.67
C LYS A 10 -7.82 -12.29 15.43
N ARG A 11 -8.64 -11.23 15.45
CA ARG A 11 -8.73 -10.27 14.34
C ARG A 11 -7.40 -9.58 14.08
N GLN A 12 -6.70 -9.20 15.15
CA GLN A 12 -5.40 -8.55 15.07
C GLN A 12 -4.35 -9.48 14.47
N LEU A 13 -4.31 -10.75 14.91
CA LEU A 13 -3.35 -11.73 14.41
C LEU A 13 -3.51 -11.96 12.90
N PHE A 14 -4.74 -12.24 12.44
CA PHE A 14 -4.98 -12.46 11.01
C PHE A 14 -4.74 -11.20 10.17
N GLY A 15 -5.08 -10.02 10.70
CA GLY A 15 -4.76 -8.75 10.07
C GLY A 15 -3.26 -8.55 9.90
N LEU A 16 -2.48 -8.82 10.94
CA LEU A 16 -1.02 -8.70 10.90
C LEU A 16 -0.39 -9.69 9.90
N ILE A 17 -0.84 -10.94 9.90
CA ILE A 17 -0.37 -11.96 8.95
C ILE A 17 -0.60 -11.51 7.50
N GLY A 18 -1.79 -11.00 7.18
CA GLY A 18 -2.09 -10.48 5.85
C GLY A 18 -1.22 -9.27 5.50
N GLN A 19 -0.97 -8.36 6.45
CA GLN A 19 -0.11 -7.20 6.21
C GLN A 19 1.36 -7.58 6.04
N ILE A 20 1.87 -8.61 6.73
CA ILE A 20 3.22 -9.13 6.51
C ILE A 20 3.37 -9.63 5.06
N ALA A 21 2.41 -10.42 4.57
CA ALA A 21 2.43 -10.90 3.20
C ALA A 21 2.37 -9.75 2.17
N TRP A 22 1.55 -8.72 2.40
CA TRP A 22 1.49 -7.52 1.55
C TRP A 22 2.78 -6.69 1.58
N VAL A 23 3.47 -6.59 2.72
CA VAL A 23 4.78 -5.92 2.79
C VAL A 23 5.81 -6.65 1.93
N VAL A 24 5.81 -7.99 1.96
CA VAL A 24 6.70 -8.80 1.11
C VAL A 24 6.44 -8.52 -0.36
N GLU A 25 5.18 -8.54 -0.78
CA GLU A 25 4.78 -8.29 -2.17
C GLU A 25 5.13 -6.86 -2.61
N ASN A 26 4.69 -5.86 -1.87
CA ASN A 26 4.80 -4.47 -2.32
C ASN A 26 6.22 -3.89 -2.27
N MET A 27 7.12 -4.43 -1.45
CA MET A 27 8.46 -3.86 -1.26
C MET A 27 9.58 -4.84 -1.58
N TYR A 28 9.48 -6.08 -1.06
CA TYR A 28 10.59 -7.03 -1.17
C TYR A 28 10.66 -7.74 -2.52
N PHE A 29 9.55 -7.88 -3.23
CA PHE A 29 9.57 -8.43 -4.59
C PHE A 29 10.20 -7.46 -5.57
N SER A 30 9.97 -6.16 -5.44
CA SER A 30 10.68 -5.15 -6.23
C SER A 30 12.17 -5.21 -5.95
N ARG A 31 12.58 -5.31 -4.67
CA ARG A 31 13.97 -5.46 -4.26
C ARG A 31 14.59 -6.77 -4.79
N PHE A 32 13.87 -7.88 -4.72
CA PHE A 32 14.28 -9.17 -5.28
C PHE A 32 14.49 -9.10 -6.79
N MET A 33 13.54 -8.50 -7.52
CA MET A 33 13.66 -8.29 -8.96
C MET A 33 14.93 -7.50 -9.30
N GLN A 34 15.19 -6.41 -8.56
CA GLN A 34 16.30 -5.50 -8.79
C GLN A 34 17.66 -6.10 -8.41
N ASN A 35 17.74 -6.91 -7.36
CA ASN A 35 19.00 -7.45 -6.85
C ASN A 35 19.36 -8.82 -7.43
N GLU A 36 18.36 -9.66 -7.73
CA GLU A 36 18.61 -11.06 -8.13
C GLU A 36 18.27 -11.36 -9.59
N ILE A 37 17.45 -10.53 -10.26
CA ILE A 37 17.06 -10.79 -11.65
C ILE A 37 17.63 -9.72 -12.59
N THR A 38 17.21 -8.46 -12.45
CA THR A 38 17.72 -7.35 -13.26
C THR A 38 17.44 -6.00 -12.63
N ARG A 39 18.37 -5.05 -12.75
CA ARG A 39 18.16 -3.66 -12.34
C ARG A 39 17.38 -2.83 -13.35
N ALA A 40 17.09 -3.40 -14.52
CA ALA A 40 16.34 -2.70 -15.56
C ALA A 40 14.95 -2.29 -15.07
N PRO A 41 14.56 -1.01 -15.16
CA PRO A 41 13.33 -0.49 -14.53
C PRO A 41 12.05 -1.06 -15.15
N TYR A 42 12.11 -1.53 -16.41
CA TYR A 42 10.95 -2.15 -17.05
C TYR A 42 10.47 -3.41 -16.31
N ALA A 43 11.39 -4.18 -15.72
CA ALA A 43 11.05 -5.41 -15.02
C ALA A 43 10.20 -5.13 -13.77
N THR A 44 10.61 -4.17 -12.94
CA THR A 44 9.83 -3.71 -11.78
C THR A 44 8.50 -3.09 -12.23
N THR A 45 8.51 -2.30 -13.29
CA THR A 45 7.29 -1.69 -13.84
C THR A 45 6.28 -2.74 -14.28
N LEU A 46 6.71 -3.75 -15.07
CA LEU A 46 5.84 -4.85 -15.50
C LEU A 46 5.26 -5.59 -14.29
N MET A 47 6.11 -5.95 -13.33
CA MET A 47 5.68 -6.66 -12.13
C MET A 47 4.59 -5.88 -11.39
N VAL A 48 4.83 -4.63 -11.03
CA VAL A 48 3.87 -3.81 -10.27
C VAL A 48 2.59 -3.54 -11.05
N VAL A 49 2.67 -3.27 -12.36
CA VAL A 49 1.48 -2.99 -13.20
C VAL A 49 0.60 -4.23 -13.33
N PHE A 50 1.17 -5.38 -13.67
CA PHE A 50 0.39 -6.61 -13.83
C PHE A 50 -0.17 -7.08 -12.49
N SER A 51 0.63 -7.07 -11.42
CA SER A 51 0.19 -7.36 -10.06
C SER A 51 -1.03 -6.51 -9.67
N ALA A 52 -0.99 -5.20 -9.88
CA ALA A 52 -2.10 -4.29 -9.60
C ALA A 52 -3.38 -4.59 -10.41
N ILE A 53 -3.24 -4.95 -11.68
CA ILE A 53 -4.37 -5.34 -12.52
C ILE A 53 -5.02 -6.61 -11.96
N PHE A 54 -4.22 -7.65 -11.73
CA PHE A 54 -4.70 -8.93 -11.21
C PHE A 54 -5.26 -8.80 -9.79
N ALA A 55 -4.61 -8.05 -8.91
CA ALA A 55 -5.10 -7.74 -7.57
C ALA A 55 -6.46 -7.04 -7.59
N THR A 56 -6.61 -5.99 -8.41
CA THR A 56 -7.86 -5.25 -8.52
C THR A 56 -8.99 -6.14 -9.03
N VAL A 57 -8.79 -6.84 -10.14
CA VAL A 57 -9.81 -7.72 -10.74
C VAL A 57 -10.19 -8.84 -9.77
N SER A 58 -9.22 -9.47 -9.12
CA SER A 58 -9.47 -10.58 -8.19
C SER A 58 -10.13 -10.14 -6.89
N THR A 59 -9.82 -8.96 -6.36
CA THR A 59 -10.55 -8.38 -5.20
C THR A 59 -12.03 -8.24 -5.53
N LEU A 60 -12.34 -7.76 -6.72
CA LEU A 60 -13.70 -7.51 -7.16
C LEU A 60 -14.47 -8.83 -7.37
N ILE A 61 -13.86 -9.80 -8.04
CA ILE A 61 -14.45 -11.14 -8.26
C ILE A 61 -14.54 -11.89 -6.92
N GLY A 62 -13.48 -11.86 -6.12
CA GLY A 62 -13.41 -12.50 -4.81
C GLY A 62 -14.46 -12.00 -3.84
N GLY A 63 -14.71 -10.69 -3.82
CA GLY A 63 -15.78 -10.09 -3.03
C GLY A 63 -17.15 -10.66 -3.40
N ALA A 64 -17.48 -10.68 -4.70
CA ALA A 64 -18.74 -11.24 -5.18
C ALA A 64 -18.90 -12.74 -4.88
N LEU A 65 -17.83 -13.54 -5.02
CA LEU A 65 -17.83 -14.96 -4.67
C LEU A 65 -18.01 -15.19 -3.17
N CYS A 66 -17.34 -14.38 -2.37
CA CYS A 66 -17.41 -14.43 -0.92
C CYS A 66 -18.83 -14.09 -0.42
N ASP A 67 -19.48 -13.09 -1.03
CA ASP A 67 -20.86 -12.69 -0.70
C ASP A 67 -21.88 -13.76 -1.11
N ARG A 68 -21.71 -14.35 -2.29
CA ARG A 68 -22.58 -15.42 -2.80
C ARG A 68 -22.51 -16.71 -1.98
N THR A 69 -21.36 -17.02 -1.41
CA THR A 69 -21.17 -18.26 -0.63
C THR A 69 -21.45 -18.08 0.86
N GLY A 70 -21.28 -16.87 1.39
CA GLY A 70 -21.35 -16.56 2.82
C GLY A 70 -20.26 -17.22 3.67
N LYS A 71 -19.30 -17.94 3.05
CA LYS A 71 -18.26 -18.72 3.75
C LYS A 71 -16.93 -17.96 3.82
N ARG A 72 -16.90 -16.84 4.59
CA ARG A 72 -15.72 -15.98 4.72
C ARG A 72 -14.48 -16.73 5.20
N LYS A 73 -14.66 -17.55 6.25
CA LYS A 73 -13.59 -18.34 6.86
C LYS A 73 -12.81 -19.19 5.86
N LEU A 74 -13.49 -19.88 4.96
CA LEU A 74 -12.84 -20.77 4.01
C LEU A 74 -11.93 -19.99 3.03
N PHE A 75 -12.45 -18.86 2.50
CA PHE A 75 -11.65 -18.00 1.60
C PHE A 75 -10.41 -17.43 2.29
N ILE A 76 -10.54 -17.00 3.54
CA ILE A 76 -9.41 -16.45 4.31
C ILE A 76 -8.40 -17.57 4.60
N CYS A 77 -8.83 -18.66 5.19
CA CYS A 77 -7.92 -19.69 5.70
C CYS A 77 -7.17 -20.41 4.58
N TRP A 78 -7.89 -20.92 3.57
CA TRP A 78 -7.25 -21.54 2.42
C TRP A 78 -6.47 -20.53 1.57
N GLY A 79 -7.00 -19.31 1.43
CA GLY A 79 -6.30 -18.24 0.75
C GLY A 79 -4.94 -17.96 1.41
N TYR A 80 -4.86 -17.85 2.73
CA TYR A 80 -3.59 -17.64 3.44
C TYR A 80 -2.64 -18.84 3.31
N VAL A 81 -3.15 -20.07 3.32
CA VAL A 81 -2.32 -21.27 3.06
C VAL A 81 -1.70 -21.19 1.66
N PHE A 82 -2.51 -20.97 0.63
CA PHE A 82 -2.02 -20.88 -0.74
C PHE A 82 -1.13 -19.65 -0.96
N TRP A 83 -1.44 -18.52 -0.33
CA TRP A 83 -0.61 -17.32 -0.40
C TRP A 83 0.79 -17.58 0.18
N GLY A 84 0.86 -18.24 1.33
CA GLY A 84 2.15 -18.65 1.89
C GLY A 84 2.93 -19.60 0.98
N PHE A 85 2.26 -20.57 0.35
CA PHE A 85 2.91 -21.45 -0.62
C PHE A 85 3.45 -20.68 -1.82
N THR A 86 2.70 -19.71 -2.37
CA THR A 86 3.18 -18.90 -3.50
C THR A 86 4.40 -18.06 -3.10
N ILE A 87 4.43 -17.50 -1.88
CA ILE A 87 5.64 -16.82 -1.36
C ILE A 87 6.83 -17.80 -1.31
N MET A 88 6.65 -18.98 -0.76
CA MET A 88 7.73 -19.98 -0.67
C MET A 88 8.27 -20.39 -2.04
N MET A 89 7.41 -20.47 -3.06
CA MET A 89 7.83 -20.84 -4.41
C MET A 89 8.85 -19.87 -5.04
N PHE A 90 8.91 -18.61 -4.61
CA PHE A 90 9.93 -17.67 -5.08
C PHE A 90 11.37 -18.11 -4.74
N ALA A 91 11.57 -18.95 -3.73
CA ALA A 91 12.87 -19.55 -3.43
C ALA A 91 13.38 -20.49 -4.53
N LEU A 92 12.49 -20.99 -5.40
CA LEU A 92 12.82 -21.87 -6.51
C LEU A 92 13.17 -21.12 -7.80
N VAL A 93 12.95 -19.81 -7.85
CA VAL A 93 13.27 -18.99 -9.03
C VAL A 93 14.80 -19.00 -9.25
N PRO A 94 15.27 -19.29 -10.48
CA PRO A 94 16.68 -19.16 -10.83
C PRO A 94 17.12 -17.70 -10.70
N MET A 95 18.05 -17.42 -9.78
CA MET A 95 18.57 -16.10 -9.50
C MET A 95 19.84 -15.84 -10.32
N LYS A 96 20.12 -14.56 -10.59
CA LYS A 96 21.28 -14.10 -11.39
C LYS A 96 21.38 -14.80 -12.76
N PRO A 97 20.30 -14.68 -13.58
CA PRO A 97 20.24 -15.33 -14.88
C PRO A 97 21.33 -14.76 -15.82
N SER A 98 21.80 -15.58 -16.77
CA SER A 98 22.62 -15.12 -17.90
C SER A 98 21.80 -14.17 -18.80
N ALA A 99 22.48 -13.31 -19.55
CA ALA A 99 21.84 -12.25 -20.34
C ALA A 99 20.70 -12.74 -21.28
N ASP A 100 20.87 -13.92 -21.88
CA ASP A 100 19.88 -14.59 -22.72
C ASP A 100 18.63 -15.07 -21.95
N LYS A 101 18.70 -15.23 -20.63
CA LYS A 101 17.63 -15.73 -19.76
C LYS A 101 16.96 -14.67 -18.89
N VAL A 102 17.42 -13.41 -18.95
CA VAL A 102 16.84 -12.32 -18.13
C VAL A 102 15.35 -12.16 -18.40
N LEU A 103 14.95 -12.01 -19.68
CA LEU A 103 13.55 -11.80 -20.04
C LEU A 103 12.63 -12.98 -19.63
N PRO A 104 12.96 -14.26 -19.89
CA PRO A 104 12.21 -15.39 -19.36
C PRO A 104 12.07 -15.37 -17.84
N MET A 105 13.11 -14.99 -17.08
CA MET A 105 13.04 -14.90 -15.62
C MET A 105 12.17 -13.74 -15.14
N VAL A 106 12.24 -12.59 -15.79
CA VAL A 106 11.32 -11.47 -15.53
C VAL A 106 9.86 -11.92 -15.73
N ILE A 107 9.56 -12.58 -16.83
CA ILE A 107 8.20 -13.10 -17.11
C ILE A 107 7.77 -14.10 -16.03
N LEU A 108 8.66 -15.03 -15.63
CA LEU A 108 8.38 -16.00 -14.58
C LEU A 108 8.01 -15.32 -13.27
N VAL A 109 8.83 -14.36 -12.82
CA VAL A 109 8.60 -13.61 -11.58
C VAL A 109 7.29 -12.81 -11.65
N VAL A 110 7.02 -12.13 -12.77
CA VAL A 110 5.76 -11.38 -12.98
C VAL A 110 4.55 -12.31 -12.91
N VAL A 111 4.60 -13.48 -13.55
CA VAL A 111 3.48 -14.45 -13.51
C VAL A 111 3.28 -14.97 -12.09
N MET A 112 4.35 -15.31 -11.38
CA MET A 112 4.26 -15.79 -9.99
C MET A 112 3.69 -14.71 -9.07
N ASP A 113 4.11 -13.46 -9.24
CA ASP A 113 3.59 -12.32 -8.50
C ASP A 113 2.10 -12.08 -8.78
N CYS A 114 1.67 -12.16 -10.04
CA CYS A 114 0.24 -12.11 -10.40
C CYS A 114 -0.59 -13.20 -9.71
N VAL A 115 -0.11 -14.45 -9.70
CA VAL A 115 -0.80 -15.55 -9.01
C VAL A 115 -0.90 -15.27 -7.52
N MET A 116 0.18 -14.79 -6.91
CA MET A 116 0.22 -14.42 -5.52
C MET A 116 -0.75 -13.28 -5.20
N SER A 117 -0.77 -12.24 -6.02
CA SER A 117 -1.69 -11.09 -5.90
C SER A 117 -3.15 -11.50 -6.00
N VAL A 118 -3.49 -12.42 -6.90
CA VAL A 118 -4.86 -12.97 -7.00
C VAL A 118 -5.28 -13.64 -5.69
N ILE A 119 -4.43 -14.50 -5.15
CA ILE A 119 -4.73 -15.25 -3.92
C ILE A 119 -4.81 -14.30 -2.72
N GLY A 120 -3.85 -13.38 -2.58
CA GLY A 120 -3.80 -12.38 -1.51
C GLY A 120 -5.01 -11.46 -1.53
N SER A 121 -5.38 -10.96 -2.70
CA SER A 121 -6.53 -10.06 -2.86
C SER A 121 -7.87 -10.73 -2.57
N ILE A 122 -8.08 -11.96 -3.01
CA ILE A 122 -9.31 -12.71 -2.67
C ILE A 122 -9.39 -12.98 -1.18
N SER A 123 -8.28 -13.41 -0.56
CA SER A 123 -8.28 -13.82 0.85
C SER A 123 -8.27 -12.65 1.82
N ASN A 124 -7.44 -11.64 1.57
CA ASN A 124 -7.24 -10.51 2.50
C ASN A 124 -8.11 -9.31 2.14
N ASP A 125 -8.02 -8.79 0.90
CA ASP A 125 -8.70 -7.54 0.56
C ASP A 125 -10.22 -7.72 0.43
N ALA A 126 -10.65 -8.83 -0.16
CA ALA A 126 -12.07 -9.12 -0.28
C ALA A 126 -12.62 -9.80 0.99
N SER A 127 -12.12 -11.01 1.31
CA SER A 127 -12.75 -11.86 2.31
C SER A 127 -12.49 -11.43 3.75
N PHE A 128 -11.24 -11.08 4.10
CA PHE A 128 -10.89 -10.67 5.45
C PHE A 128 -11.53 -9.33 5.82
N ASN A 129 -11.48 -8.32 4.95
CA ASN A 129 -12.12 -7.03 5.21
C ASN A 129 -13.64 -7.16 5.37
N THR A 130 -14.27 -8.02 4.58
CA THR A 130 -15.72 -8.31 4.74
C THR A 130 -15.98 -9.03 6.06
N TRP A 131 -15.19 -10.05 6.41
CA TRP A 131 -15.33 -10.76 7.68
C TRP A 131 -15.18 -9.82 8.89
N ILE A 132 -14.20 -8.92 8.87
CA ILE A 132 -14.03 -7.89 9.92
C ILE A 132 -15.28 -7.01 10.04
N THR A 133 -15.86 -6.61 8.91
CA THR A 133 -17.08 -5.81 8.89
C THR A 133 -18.26 -6.57 9.48
N ASP A 134 -18.44 -7.84 9.11
CA ASP A 134 -19.54 -8.70 9.57
C ASP A 134 -19.54 -8.94 11.09
N ILE A 135 -18.33 -9.10 11.68
CA ILE A 135 -18.17 -9.39 13.12
C ILE A 135 -17.97 -8.13 13.98
N SER A 136 -17.85 -6.95 13.37
CA SER A 136 -17.72 -5.68 14.09
C SER A 136 -19.09 -5.07 14.38
N ASN A 137 -19.26 -4.53 15.60
CA ASN A 137 -20.44 -3.79 16.01
C ASN A 137 -20.15 -2.29 15.96
N THR A 138 -21.17 -1.46 15.82
CA THR A 138 -21.06 0.01 15.83
C THR A 138 -20.24 0.56 17.00
N ALA A 139 -20.33 -0.08 18.19
CA ALA A 139 -19.62 0.32 19.40
C ALA A 139 -18.10 0.01 19.39
N ASN A 140 -17.66 -1.03 18.65
CA ASN A 140 -16.24 -1.43 18.63
C ASN A 140 -15.54 -1.20 17.28
N ARG A 141 -16.29 -0.84 16.24
CA ARG A 141 -15.80 -0.68 14.87
C ARG A 141 -14.65 0.32 14.77
N ALA A 142 -14.79 1.49 15.39
CA ALA A 142 -13.75 2.51 15.38
C ALA A 142 -12.42 2.00 15.99
N ARG A 143 -12.50 1.24 17.10
CA ARG A 143 -11.30 0.64 17.72
C ARG A 143 -10.65 -0.42 16.82
N VAL A 144 -11.45 -1.26 16.16
CA VAL A 144 -10.96 -2.27 15.22
C VAL A 144 -10.28 -1.60 14.02
N ASP A 145 -10.92 -0.59 13.43
CA ASP A 145 -10.36 0.16 12.30
C ASP A 145 -9.05 0.86 12.67
N THR A 146 -8.94 1.43 13.88
CA THR A 146 -7.69 2.06 14.37
C THR A 146 -6.56 1.04 14.47
N VAL A 147 -6.83 -0.14 15.01
CA VAL A 147 -5.81 -1.17 15.14
C VAL A 147 -5.36 -1.67 13.76
N LEU A 148 -6.31 -1.91 12.84
CA LEU A 148 -6.00 -2.34 11.48
C LEU A 148 -5.20 -1.29 10.70
N ALA A 149 -5.42 0.00 10.95
CA ALA A 149 -4.65 1.08 10.32
C ALA A 149 -3.17 1.10 10.74
N VAL A 150 -2.83 0.59 11.93
CA VAL A 150 -1.46 0.48 12.44
C VAL A 150 -0.76 -0.80 11.97
N MET A 151 -1.50 -1.84 11.60
CA MET A 151 -0.96 -3.15 11.23
C MET A 151 0.07 -3.12 10.09
N PRO A 152 -0.10 -2.35 8.99
CA PRO A 152 0.90 -2.27 7.93
C PRO A 152 2.26 -1.78 8.43
N LEU A 153 2.27 -0.82 9.37
CA LEU A 153 3.49 -0.27 9.96
C LEU A 153 4.18 -1.30 10.87
N VAL A 154 3.40 -2.03 11.66
CA VAL A 154 3.92 -3.12 12.50
C VAL A 154 4.48 -4.24 11.61
N ALA A 155 3.77 -4.63 10.56
CA ALA A 155 4.23 -5.63 9.61
C ALA A 155 5.54 -5.23 8.94
N LEU A 156 5.62 -3.97 8.49
CA LEU A 156 6.83 -3.43 7.87
C LEU A 156 8.00 -3.42 8.87
N ALA A 157 7.77 -3.01 10.12
CA ALA A 157 8.80 -3.03 11.16
C ALA A 157 9.29 -4.46 11.48
N VAL A 158 8.39 -5.45 11.51
CA VAL A 158 8.73 -6.87 11.72
C VAL A 158 9.55 -7.42 10.56
N VAL A 159 9.12 -7.18 9.32
CA VAL A 159 9.82 -7.73 8.15
C VAL A 159 11.15 -7.00 7.95
N PHE A 160 11.17 -5.68 8.03
CA PHE A 160 12.37 -4.88 7.85
C PHE A 160 13.38 -5.12 8.99
N GLY A 161 12.95 -5.01 10.26
CA GLY A 161 13.86 -5.20 11.39
C GLY A 161 14.32 -6.65 11.61
N GLY A 162 13.52 -7.64 11.19
CA GLY A 162 13.83 -9.06 11.39
C GLY A 162 14.57 -9.72 10.24
N PHE A 163 14.43 -9.24 9.01
CA PHE A 163 14.88 -9.96 7.82
C PHE A 163 15.75 -9.14 6.86
N ASP A 164 16.12 -7.91 7.21
CA ASP A 164 16.96 -7.06 6.35
C ASP A 164 18.29 -7.73 6.01
N SER A 165 18.93 -8.42 6.96
CA SER A 165 20.17 -9.14 6.73
C SER A 165 20.11 -10.23 5.64
N LEU A 166 18.89 -10.72 5.34
CA LEU A 166 18.65 -11.70 4.27
C LEU A 166 18.32 -11.05 2.91
N THR A 167 18.17 -9.72 2.85
CA THR A 167 17.64 -9.03 1.68
C THR A 167 18.39 -7.77 1.27
N ASN A 168 19.35 -7.29 2.08
CA ASN A 168 20.17 -6.10 1.80
C ASN A 168 21.09 -6.32 0.58
N GLU A 169 21.80 -5.28 0.13
CA GLU A 169 22.69 -5.38 -1.04
C GLU A 169 23.82 -6.42 -0.89
N SER A 170 24.21 -6.74 0.35
CA SER A 170 25.20 -7.77 0.63
C SER A 170 24.61 -9.18 0.71
N ALA A 171 23.27 -9.31 0.65
CA ALA A 171 22.59 -10.60 0.72
C ALA A 171 22.96 -11.47 -0.49
N THR A 172 23.20 -12.74 -0.20
CA THR A 172 23.51 -13.73 -1.23
C THR A 172 22.22 -14.38 -1.76
N THR A 173 22.34 -15.04 -2.92
CA THR A 173 21.24 -15.88 -3.45
C THR A 173 20.76 -16.93 -2.43
N SER A 174 21.66 -17.44 -1.58
CA SER A 174 21.29 -18.37 -0.50
C SER A 174 20.42 -17.72 0.56
N ASP A 175 20.60 -16.44 0.85
CA ASP A 175 19.83 -15.71 1.85
C ASP A 175 18.42 -15.42 1.35
N TRP A 176 18.26 -15.05 0.09
CA TRP A 176 16.95 -14.94 -0.56
C TRP A 176 16.19 -16.27 -0.56
N LYS A 177 16.89 -17.39 -0.81
CA LYS A 177 16.28 -18.74 -0.74
C LYS A 177 15.83 -19.13 0.66
N LYS A 178 16.38 -18.55 1.72
CA LYS A 178 15.89 -18.71 3.11
C LYS A 178 14.76 -17.74 3.44
N PHE A 179 14.85 -16.50 2.93
CA PHE A 179 13.89 -15.43 3.19
C PHE A 179 12.45 -15.82 2.81
N PHE A 180 12.25 -16.28 1.58
CA PHE A 180 10.92 -16.62 1.09
C PHE A 180 10.22 -17.74 1.85
N PRO A 181 10.88 -18.90 2.16
CA PRO A 181 10.24 -19.94 2.96
C PRO A 181 9.90 -19.48 4.38
N ILE A 182 10.80 -18.76 5.05
CA ILE A 182 10.56 -18.27 6.41
C ILE A 182 9.32 -17.36 6.44
N LEU A 183 9.22 -16.43 5.51
CA LEU A 183 8.06 -15.53 5.45
C LEU A 183 6.79 -16.22 4.95
N GLY A 184 6.89 -17.15 4.01
CA GLY A 184 5.74 -17.89 3.50
C GLY A 184 5.14 -18.88 4.52
N ILE A 185 5.92 -19.36 5.49
CA ILE A 185 5.41 -20.17 6.60
C ILE A 185 4.41 -19.38 7.46
N ILE A 186 4.60 -18.07 7.64
CA ILE A 186 3.75 -17.23 8.50
C ILE A 186 2.28 -17.26 8.04
N PRO A 187 1.92 -16.88 6.79
CA PRO A 187 0.54 -16.97 6.33
C PRO A 187 0.06 -18.42 6.20
N THR A 188 0.92 -19.38 5.84
CA THR A 188 0.55 -20.80 5.76
C THR A 188 0.09 -21.33 7.12
N VAL A 189 0.89 -21.14 8.17
CA VAL A 189 0.54 -21.55 9.53
C VAL A 189 -0.67 -20.77 10.04
N GLY A 190 -0.71 -19.46 9.76
CA GLY A 190 -1.87 -18.61 10.07
C GLY A 190 -3.16 -19.14 9.45
N GLY A 191 -3.14 -19.51 8.17
CA GLY A 191 -4.29 -20.08 7.47
C GLY A 191 -4.74 -21.41 8.08
N ILE A 192 -3.80 -22.32 8.38
CA ILE A 192 -4.08 -23.60 9.04
C ILE A 192 -4.71 -23.38 10.42
N LEU A 193 -4.10 -22.52 11.25
CA LEU A 193 -4.65 -22.18 12.56
C LEU A 193 -6.04 -21.54 12.45
N GLY A 194 -6.26 -20.73 11.41
CA GLY A 194 -7.53 -20.11 11.10
C GLY A 194 -8.67 -21.11 10.91
N LEU A 195 -8.39 -22.26 10.29
CA LEU A 195 -9.39 -23.32 10.12
C LEU A 195 -9.99 -23.81 11.47
N PHE A 196 -9.20 -23.75 12.55
CA PHE A 196 -9.65 -24.16 13.88
C PHE A 196 -10.19 -23.02 14.73
N ILE A 197 -9.62 -21.80 14.56
CA ILE A 197 -9.86 -20.66 15.46
C ILE A 197 -10.97 -19.74 14.93
N MET A 198 -11.04 -19.52 13.59
CA MET A 198 -12.01 -18.60 12.99
C MET A 198 -13.41 -19.22 12.93
N LYS A 199 -14.40 -18.35 13.10
CA LYS A 199 -15.82 -18.70 12.92
C LYS A 199 -16.47 -17.65 12.02
N ASP A 200 -17.31 -18.12 11.09
CA ASP A 200 -18.21 -17.24 10.36
C ASP A 200 -19.30 -16.75 11.29
N LYS A 201 -19.84 -15.56 11.02
CA LYS A 201 -21.00 -15.04 11.77
C LYS A 201 -22.23 -15.83 11.38
N GLU A 202 -22.98 -16.32 12.39
CA GLU A 202 -24.24 -17.03 12.18
C GLU A 202 -25.28 -16.09 11.57
N GLY A 203 -26.08 -16.60 10.63
CA GLY A 203 -27.18 -15.87 10.01
C GLY A 203 -26.80 -14.99 8.82
N ILE A 204 -25.57 -15.08 8.29
CA ILE A 204 -25.24 -14.43 7.02
C ILE A 204 -25.96 -15.21 5.90
N THR A 205 -26.98 -14.59 5.31
CA THR A 205 -27.64 -15.11 4.12
C THR A 205 -26.80 -14.79 2.90
N ALA A 206 -26.53 -15.82 2.09
CA ALA A 206 -25.86 -15.65 0.80
C ALA A 206 -26.69 -14.72 -0.10
N ASP A 207 -26.10 -13.60 -0.52
CA ASP A 207 -26.78 -12.69 -1.45
C ASP A 207 -26.57 -13.19 -2.90
N LYS A 208 -27.55 -13.96 -3.37
CA LYS A 208 -27.53 -14.52 -4.73
C LYS A 208 -27.76 -13.48 -5.83
N ASN A 209 -28.26 -12.30 -5.47
CA ASN A 209 -28.65 -11.24 -6.43
C ASN A 209 -27.58 -10.16 -6.59
N ASN A 210 -26.51 -10.19 -5.81
CA ASN A 210 -25.45 -9.19 -5.90
C ASN A 210 -24.70 -9.33 -7.22
N THR A 211 -24.96 -8.41 -8.14
CA THR A 211 -24.32 -8.34 -9.46
C THR A 211 -23.23 -7.28 -9.40
N PHE A 212 -22.08 -7.67 -8.86
CA PHE A 212 -20.90 -6.80 -8.72
C PHE A 212 -20.61 -5.96 -9.99
N TRP A 213 -20.68 -6.59 -11.16
CA TRP A 213 -20.45 -5.90 -12.44
C TRP A 213 -21.46 -4.76 -12.69
N SER A 214 -22.69 -4.92 -12.23
CA SER A 214 -23.72 -3.87 -12.28
C SER A 214 -23.32 -2.67 -11.40
N ASP A 215 -22.83 -2.93 -10.20
CA ASP A 215 -22.45 -1.89 -9.23
C ASP A 215 -21.18 -1.17 -9.67
N PHE A 216 -20.20 -1.90 -10.17
CA PHE A 216 -18.98 -1.34 -10.73
C PHE A 216 -19.26 -0.44 -11.94
N THR A 217 -20.02 -0.96 -12.91
CA THR A 217 -20.39 -0.18 -14.10
C THR A 217 -21.29 1.00 -13.75
N TYR A 218 -22.12 0.89 -12.72
CA TYR A 218 -22.94 2.00 -12.22
C TYR A 218 -22.07 3.17 -11.74
N SER A 219 -21.05 2.91 -10.95
CA SER A 219 -20.16 3.94 -10.43
C SER A 219 -19.37 4.67 -11.52
N LEU A 220 -19.16 4.06 -12.69
CA LEU A 220 -18.45 4.66 -13.82
C LEU A 220 -19.37 5.46 -14.77
N LYS A 221 -20.69 5.43 -14.60
CA LYS A 221 -21.61 6.16 -15.45
C LYS A 221 -21.41 7.68 -15.34
N PRO A 222 -21.30 8.43 -16.47
CA PRO A 222 -21.09 9.87 -16.43
C PRO A 222 -22.17 10.65 -15.64
N SER A 223 -23.41 10.15 -15.64
CA SER A 223 -24.52 10.72 -14.86
C SER A 223 -24.29 10.58 -13.35
N VAL A 224 -23.73 9.44 -12.90
CA VAL A 224 -23.40 9.18 -11.50
C VAL A 224 -22.20 10.02 -11.06
N ILE A 225 -21.19 10.15 -11.92
CA ILE A 225 -20.01 11.00 -11.68
C ILE A 225 -20.45 12.45 -11.51
N LYS A 226 -21.29 12.98 -12.43
CA LYS A 226 -21.81 14.34 -12.32
C LYS A 226 -22.61 14.57 -11.04
N LYS A 227 -23.47 13.60 -10.65
CA LYS A 227 -24.30 13.69 -9.45
C LYS A 227 -23.46 13.65 -8.16
N ASN A 228 -22.36 12.91 -8.13
CA ASN A 228 -21.50 12.72 -6.96
C ASN A 228 -20.11 13.37 -7.16
N LYS A 229 -20.03 14.51 -7.82
CA LYS A 229 -18.79 15.15 -8.23
C LYS A 229 -17.74 15.25 -7.10
N MET A 230 -18.16 15.63 -5.90
CA MET A 230 -17.24 15.81 -4.77
C MET A 230 -16.58 14.51 -4.33
N LEU A 231 -17.32 13.40 -4.37
CA LEU A 231 -16.77 12.07 -4.11
C LEU A 231 -15.60 11.74 -5.06
N TYR A 232 -15.79 11.98 -6.37
CA TYR A 232 -14.75 11.71 -7.37
C TYR A 232 -13.57 12.68 -7.26
N VAL A 233 -13.79 13.91 -6.84
CA VAL A 233 -12.72 14.87 -6.57
C VAL A 233 -11.87 14.42 -5.39
N CYS A 234 -12.48 13.87 -4.32
CA CYS A 234 -11.74 13.27 -3.21
C CYS A 234 -10.93 12.06 -3.66
N LEU A 235 -11.53 11.18 -4.48
CA LEU A 235 -10.82 10.03 -5.05
C LEU A 235 -9.63 10.48 -5.91
N ALA A 236 -9.80 11.50 -6.75
CA ALA A 236 -8.73 12.07 -7.57
C ALA A 236 -7.59 12.66 -6.73
N GLY A 237 -7.92 13.33 -5.62
CA GLY A 237 -6.90 13.85 -4.70
C GLY A 237 -6.03 12.76 -4.08
N ASN A 238 -6.64 11.68 -3.61
CA ASN A 238 -5.89 10.52 -3.12
C ASN A 238 -5.09 9.84 -4.23
N MET A 239 -5.69 9.70 -5.42
CA MET A 239 -5.04 9.10 -6.58
C MET A 239 -3.73 9.80 -6.92
N VAL A 240 -3.74 11.14 -7.01
CA VAL A 240 -2.52 11.92 -7.30
C VAL A 240 -1.45 11.72 -6.25
N SER A 241 -1.81 11.74 -4.95
CA SER A 241 -0.87 11.49 -3.85
C SER A 241 -0.28 10.07 -3.90
N ALA A 242 -1.13 9.09 -4.20
CA ALA A 242 -0.70 7.70 -4.32
C ALA A 242 0.19 7.48 -5.56
N VAL A 243 -0.07 8.16 -6.69
CA VAL A 243 0.82 8.13 -7.87
C VAL A 243 2.19 8.69 -7.50
N ALA A 244 2.26 9.83 -6.81
CA ALA A 244 3.52 10.42 -6.37
C ALA A 244 4.32 9.45 -5.46
N TYR A 245 3.64 8.76 -4.55
CA TYR A 245 4.24 7.73 -3.69
C TYR A 245 4.79 6.56 -4.50
N GLN A 246 4.07 6.07 -5.49
CA GLN A 246 4.45 4.92 -6.31
C GLN A 246 5.65 5.20 -7.23
N VAL A 247 6.04 6.46 -7.47
CA VAL A 247 7.23 6.80 -8.27
C VAL A 247 8.51 6.33 -7.60
N TYR A 248 8.61 6.41 -6.27
CA TYR A 248 9.87 6.14 -5.56
C TYR A 248 9.82 4.89 -4.67
N VAL A 249 8.65 4.47 -4.19
CA VAL A 249 8.56 3.44 -3.14
C VAL A 249 9.17 2.10 -3.53
N ASN A 250 9.01 1.69 -4.79
CA ASN A 250 9.54 0.42 -5.30
C ASN A 250 11.08 0.41 -5.40
N TYR A 251 11.72 1.56 -5.32
CA TYR A 251 13.17 1.74 -5.42
C TYR A 251 13.80 2.25 -4.12
N LEU A 252 12.97 2.49 -3.08
CA LEU A 252 13.37 3.19 -1.86
C LEU A 252 14.57 2.53 -1.17
N PHE A 253 14.56 1.20 -1.01
CA PHE A 253 15.65 0.47 -0.36
C PHE A 253 16.95 0.61 -1.15
N ASN A 254 16.91 0.38 -2.46
CA ASN A 254 18.08 0.46 -3.30
C ASN A 254 18.59 1.90 -3.48
N ILE A 255 17.74 2.91 -3.32
CA ILE A 255 18.17 4.31 -3.24
C ILE A 255 18.96 4.56 -1.96
N VAL A 256 18.42 4.14 -0.81
CA VAL A 256 19.04 4.42 0.50
C VAL A 256 20.38 3.65 0.64
N GLU A 257 20.41 2.41 0.21
CA GLU A 257 21.56 1.51 0.34
C GLU A 257 22.57 1.70 -0.80
N GLY A 258 22.09 1.70 -2.05
CA GLY A 258 22.95 1.74 -3.23
C GLY A 258 23.33 3.14 -3.69
N THR A 259 22.36 4.09 -3.73
CA THR A 259 22.62 5.46 -4.21
C THR A 259 23.21 6.35 -3.13
N LEU A 260 22.61 6.32 -1.92
CA LEU A 260 23.10 7.10 -0.78
C LEU A 260 24.21 6.38 -0.02
N LYS A 261 24.38 5.07 -0.19
CA LYS A 261 25.42 4.24 0.42
C LYS A 261 25.45 4.27 1.96
N ILE A 262 24.29 4.45 2.59
CA ILE A 262 24.16 4.51 4.04
C ILE A 262 24.29 3.11 4.62
N LYS A 263 25.41 2.80 5.29
CA LYS A 263 25.73 1.45 5.80
C LYS A 263 24.72 0.93 6.85
N ASN A 264 24.29 1.78 7.78
CA ASN A 264 23.41 1.42 8.88
C ASN A 264 22.01 2.06 8.72
N TYR A 265 21.42 1.92 7.54
CA TYR A 265 20.15 2.58 7.18
C TYR A 265 18.92 2.06 7.98
N ILE A 266 19.02 0.90 8.64
CA ILE A 266 17.92 0.32 9.43
C ILE A 266 17.47 1.29 10.52
N ILE A 267 18.41 1.92 11.23
CA ILE A 267 18.11 2.84 12.33
C ILE A 267 17.41 4.10 11.81
N PRO A 268 17.96 4.87 10.86
CA PRO A 268 17.28 6.04 10.30
C PRO A 268 15.93 5.71 9.67
N VAL A 269 15.79 4.63 8.93
CA VAL A 269 14.51 4.23 8.35
C VAL A 269 13.52 3.84 9.44
N GLY A 270 13.94 3.13 10.49
CA GLY A 270 13.12 2.82 11.65
C GLY A 270 12.60 4.09 12.36
N ILE A 271 13.46 5.09 12.55
CA ILE A 271 13.08 6.39 13.12
C ILE A 271 12.05 7.08 12.22
N ILE A 272 12.29 7.13 10.91
CA ILE A 272 11.37 7.72 9.93
C ILE A 272 9.98 7.09 10.06
N MET A 273 9.91 5.76 10.11
CA MET A 273 8.64 5.04 10.16
C MET A 273 7.87 5.31 11.45
N VAL A 274 8.55 5.24 12.60
CA VAL A 274 7.92 5.47 13.90
C VAL A 274 7.44 6.91 14.03
N VAL A 275 8.28 7.89 13.69
CA VAL A 275 7.94 9.31 13.80
C VAL A 275 6.84 9.70 12.81
N ALA A 276 6.89 9.20 11.57
CA ALA A 276 5.85 9.43 10.57
C ALA A 276 4.51 8.83 10.99
N ALA A 277 4.50 7.63 11.57
CA ALA A 277 3.30 6.98 12.09
C ALA A 277 2.67 7.78 13.23
N ILE A 278 3.46 8.13 14.25
CA ILE A 278 2.99 8.92 15.39
C ILE A 278 2.50 10.29 14.90
N GLY A 279 3.27 10.96 14.05
CA GLY A 279 2.91 12.26 13.47
C GLY A 279 1.59 12.20 12.68
N SER A 280 1.37 11.15 11.88
CA SER A 280 0.13 10.98 11.13
C SER A 280 -1.10 10.79 12.02
N VAL A 281 -0.97 10.07 13.15
CA VAL A 281 -2.04 9.92 14.15
C VAL A 281 -2.36 11.24 14.83
N ILE A 282 -1.34 12.00 15.23
CA ILE A 282 -1.52 13.33 15.87
C ILE A 282 -2.20 14.27 14.89
N ILE A 283 -1.75 14.35 13.63
CA ILE A 283 -2.34 15.22 12.62
C ILE A 283 -3.78 14.80 12.33
N SER A 284 -4.08 13.50 12.26
CA SER A 284 -5.45 12.99 12.07
C SER A 284 -6.37 13.43 13.24
N ALA A 285 -5.89 13.36 14.48
CA ALA A 285 -6.66 13.84 15.63
C ALA A 285 -6.87 15.37 15.62
N LEU A 286 -5.89 16.13 15.10
CA LEU A 286 -6.02 17.58 14.89
C LEU A 286 -7.02 17.91 13.77
N MET A 287 -7.03 17.12 12.69
CA MET A 287 -8.02 17.26 11.61
C MET A 287 -9.46 17.08 12.11
N ASP A 288 -9.68 16.15 13.04
CA ASP A 288 -10.99 15.96 13.65
C ASP A 288 -11.43 17.17 14.53
N LYS A 289 -10.48 17.84 15.19
CA LYS A 289 -10.75 19.00 16.05
C LYS A 289 -10.85 20.31 15.28
N CYS A 290 -9.93 20.56 14.35
CA CYS A 290 -9.78 21.86 13.67
C CYS A 290 -10.50 21.90 12.30
N GLY A 291 -11.00 20.75 11.84
CA GLY A 291 -11.60 20.59 10.52
C GLY A 291 -10.60 20.33 9.39
N LYS A 292 -10.93 19.38 8.54
CA LYS A 292 -10.09 18.88 7.42
C LYS A 292 -9.64 19.97 6.46
N LYS A 293 -10.45 21.00 6.27
CA LYS A 293 -10.23 22.06 5.27
C LYS A 293 -8.90 22.80 5.44
N HIS A 294 -8.37 22.88 6.65
CA HIS A 294 -7.12 23.59 6.94
C HIS A 294 -5.86 22.76 6.61
N PHE A 295 -5.99 21.45 6.44
CA PHE A 295 -4.86 20.53 6.30
C PHE A 295 -4.47 20.21 4.86
N TYR A 296 -5.33 20.45 3.86
CA TYR A 296 -5.03 20.10 2.47
C TYR A 296 -3.75 20.76 1.94
N TYR A 297 -3.65 22.07 2.02
CA TYR A 297 -2.50 22.81 1.48
C TYR A 297 -1.23 22.57 2.28
N PRO A 298 -1.23 22.71 3.64
CA PRO A 298 -0.02 22.47 4.41
C PRO A 298 0.55 21.07 4.18
N THR A 299 -0.31 20.06 4.07
CA THR A 299 0.13 18.68 3.85
C THR A 299 0.77 18.51 2.46
N ILE A 300 0.17 19.05 1.40
CA ILE A 300 0.75 18.99 0.05
C ILE A 300 2.11 19.72 0.02
N ILE A 301 2.18 20.92 0.58
CA ILE A 301 3.42 21.70 0.64
C ILE A 301 4.52 20.95 1.41
N ALA A 302 4.18 20.38 2.58
CA ALA A 302 5.13 19.60 3.38
C ALA A 302 5.66 18.37 2.61
N GLY A 303 4.80 17.69 1.81
CA GLY A 303 5.23 16.57 0.98
C GLY A 303 6.18 16.99 -0.13
N ILE A 304 5.90 18.10 -0.83
CA ILE A 304 6.79 18.66 -1.85
C ILE A 304 8.14 19.04 -1.23
N ILE A 305 8.12 19.73 -0.08
CA ILE A 305 9.35 20.11 0.65
C ILE A 305 10.12 18.85 1.05
N GLY A 306 9.45 17.82 1.57
CA GLY A 306 10.07 16.56 1.94
C GLY A 306 10.77 15.88 0.76
N CYS A 307 10.12 15.82 -0.40
CA CYS A 307 10.72 15.29 -1.63
C CYS A 307 11.97 16.09 -2.07
N ILE A 308 11.91 17.42 -1.99
CA ILE A 308 13.04 18.28 -2.32
C ILE A 308 14.19 18.08 -1.32
N ILE A 309 13.90 17.96 -0.03
CA ILE A 309 14.91 17.69 1.01
C ILE A 309 15.61 16.37 0.72
N ILE A 310 14.89 15.29 0.46
CA ILE A 310 15.52 13.99 0.12
C ILE A 310 16.36 14.11 -1.14
N TRP A 311 15.84 14.77 -2.18
CA TRP A 311 16.61 14.99 -3.41
C TRP A 311 17.94 15.71 -3.15
N CYS A 312 17.95 16.67 -2.21
CA CYS A 312 19.18 17.39 -1.83
C CYS A 312 20.24 16.49 -1.17
N ALA A 313 19.87 15.31 -0.64
CA ALA A 313 20.85 14.39 -0.03
C ALA A 313 21.96 14.00 -0.99
N LYS A 314 21.69 13.93 -2.30
CA LYS A 314 22.69 13.61 -3.32
C LYS A 314 23.93 14.53 -3.33
N PHE A 315 23.81 15.76 -2.84
CA PHE A 315 24.95 16.70 -2.79
C PHE A 315 25.93 16.42 -1.64
N PHE A 316 25.52 15.57 -0.69
CA PHE A 316 26.27 15.22 0.52
C PHE A 316 26.83 13.80 0.48
N VAL A 317 26.43 12.98 -0.51
CA VAL A 317 26.92 11.60 -0.68
C VAL A 317 28.45 11.56 -0.64
N GLU A 318 29.00 10.67 0.20
CA GLU A 318 30.45 10.49 0.43
C GLU A 318 31.20 11.71 0.98
N LYS A 319 30.52 12.83 1.25
CA LYS A 319 31.14 14.04 1.80
C LYS A 319 30.91 14.20 3.29
N ASN A 320 29.69 13.90 3.74
CA ASN A 320 29.29 14.06 5.13
C ASN A 320 28.14 13.11 5.48
N GLU A 321 28.47 11.93 5.98
CA GLU A 321 27.50 10.88 6.34
C GLU A 321 26.46 11.37 7.36
N THR A 322 26.87 12.18 8.33
CA THR A 322 25.94 12.73 9.34
C THR A 322 24.91 13.65 8.72
N ALA A 323 25.30 14.51 7.79
CA ALA A 323 24.38 15.41 7.09
C ALA A 323 23.43 14.61 6.18
N GLU A 324 23.94 13.63 5.49
CA GLU A 324 23.18 12.75 4.61
C GLU A 324 22.09 11.99 5.37
N VAL A 325 22.44 11.35 6.49
CA VAL A 325 21.50 10.66 7.35
C VAL A 325 20.47 11.62 7.96
N ALA A 326 20.89 12.81 8.40
CA ALA A 326 19.96 13.82 8.94
C ALA A 326 18.96 14.28 7.86
N ILE A 327 19.40 14.54 6.64
CA ILE A 327 18.55 14.93 5.50
C ILE A 327 17.57 13.79 5.17
N LEU A 328 18.05 12.54 5.14
CA LEU A 328 17.20 11.38 4.92
C LEU A 328 16.12 11.25 6.00
N ILE A 329 16.47 11.43 7.27
CA ILE A 329 15.50 11.33 8.37
C ILE A 329 14.45 12.44 8.26
N VAL A 330 14.85 13.70 8.11
CA VAL A 330 13.91 14.82 8.04
C VAL A 330 13.02 14.73 6.80
N GLY A 331 13.62 14.51 5.64
CA GLY A 331 12.89 14.37 4.39
C GLY A 331 11.99 13.11 4.37
N GLY A 332 12.50 11.99 4.90
CA GLY A 332 11.75 10.73 5.00
C GLY A 332 10.53 10.83 5.91
N ILE A 333 10.66 11.49 7.07
CA ILE A 333 9.52 11.76 7.97
C ILE A 333 8.45 12.57 7.24
N LEU A 334 8.84 13.62 6.51
CA LEU A 334 7.90 14.42 5.74
C LEU A 334 7.25 13.60 4.62
N VAL A 335 8.01 12.89 3.82
CA VAL A 335 7.51 12.14 2.66
C VAL A 335 6.59 11.00 3.09
N ILE A 336 7.00 10.15 4.02
CA ILE A 336 6.19 9.03 4.51
C ILE A 336 5.01 9.53 5.36
N GLY A 337 5.27 10.47 6.28
CA GLY A 337 4.22 11.06 7.13
C GLY A 337 3.13 11.75 6.31
N VAL A 338 3.51 12.52 5.30
CA VAL A 338 2.55 13.18 4.38
C VAL A 338 1.77 12.15 3.59
N SER A 339 2.38 11.08 3.09
CA SER A 339 1.67 10.02 2.36
C SER A 339 0.55 9.41 3.22
N LEU A 340 0.83 9.12 4.50
CA LEU A 340 -0.15 8.61 5.46
C LEU A 340 -1.27 9.63 5.75
N VAL A 341 -0.90 10.89 5.99
CA VAL A 341 -1.85 11.98 6.28
C VAL A 341 -2.76 12.25 5.07
N MET A 342 -2.21 12.33 3.87
CA MET A 342 -2.98 12.57 2.62
C MET A 342 -3.97 11.43 2.35
N ALA A 343 -3.52 10.18 2.49
CA ALA A 343 -4.39 9.02 2.34
C ALA A 343 -5.56 9.07 3.36
N GLY A 344 -5.27 9.40 4.62
CA GLY A 344 -6.28 9.58 5.66
C GLY A 344 -7.25 10.74 5.38
N LEU A 345 -6.72 11.92 5.02
CA LEU A 345 -7.47 13.14 4.75
C LEU A 345 -8.47 12.97 3.59
N PHE A 346 -8.01 12.45 2.45
CA PHE A 346 -8.88 12.24 1.30
C PHE A 346 -9.85 11.06 1.51
N THR A 347 -9.45 10.00 2.22
CA THR A 347 -10.34 8.90 2.57
C THR A 347 -11.45 9.34 3.52
N ALA A 348 -11.12 10.14 4.55
CA ALA A 348 -12.12 10.69 5.44
C ALA A 348 -13.09 11.65 4.71
N SER A 349 -12.55 12.46 3.78
CA SER A 349 -13.38 13.35 2.96
C SER A 349 -14.25 12.59 1.96
N TYR A 350 -13.72 11.54 1.34
CA TYR A 350 -14.48 10.64 0.47
C TYR A 350 -15.69 10.04 1.21
N ARG A 351 -15.49 9.57 2.46
CA ARG A 351 -16.57 8.99 3.28
C ARG A 351 -17.70 9.99 3.57
N ASP A 352 -17.39 11.28 3.72
CA ASP A 352 -18.41 12.32 3.95
C ASP A 352 -19.35 12.51 2.75
N TYR A 353 -18.88 12.20 1.54
CA TYR A 353 -19.64 12.37 0.30
C TYR A 353 -20.28 11.08 -0.23
N ILE A 354 -20.08 9.95 0.41
CA ILE A 354 -20.76 8.70 0.02
C ILE A 354 -22.25 8.80 0.41
N PRO A 355 -23.16 8.56 -0.54
CA PRO A 355 -24.58 8.47 -0.21
C PRO A 355 -24.85 7.31 0.75
N LYS A 356 -25.63 7.56 1.81
CA LYS A 356 -25.97 6.55 2.83
C LYS A 356 -26.52 5.27 2.19
N GLY A 357 -26.01 4.10 2.58
CA GLY A 357 -26.44 2.79 2.10
C GLY A 357 -25.96 2.44 0.68
N LYS A 358 -25.00 3.22 0.12
CA LYS A 358 -24.39 2.96 -1.20
C LYS A 358 -22.88 2.78 -1.16
N GLU A 359 -22.33 2.47 0.01
CA GLU A 359 -20.89 2.33 0.23
C GLU A 359 -20.29 1.26 -0.70
N GLY A 360 -20.98 0.13 -0.88
CA GLY A 360 -20.56 -0.97 -1.75
C GLY A 360 -20.46 -0.58 -3.24
N LEU A 361 -21.42 0.25 -3.72
CA LEU A 361 -21.48 0.69 -5.12
C LEU A 361 -20.23 1.48 -5.56
N PHE A 362 -19.58 2.20 -4.64
CA PHE A 362 -18.40 3.02 -4.93
C PHE A 362 -17.08 2.32 -4.59
N GLN A 363 -17.11 1.14 -3.98
CA GLN A 363 -15.90 0.42 -3.59
C GLN A 363 -15.04 0.04 -4.80
N GLY A 364 -15.66 -0.39 -5.89
CA GLY A 364 -14.95 -0.73 -7.12
C GLY A 364 -14.22 0.46 -7.73
N CYS A 365 -14.88 1.62 -7.82
CA CYS A 365 -14.27 2.85 -8.30
C CYS A 365 -13.11 3.30 -7.38
N ARG A 366 -13.28 3.15 -6.06
CA ARG A 366 -12.23 3.43 -5.09
C ARG A 366 -11.00 2.53 -5.34
N MET A 367 -11.17 1.23 -5.56
CA MET A 367 -10.05 0.30 -5.85
C MET A 367 -9.30 0.73 -7.11
N VAL A 368 -10.02 1.09 -8.16
CA VAL A 368 -9.38 1.59 -9.39
C VAL A 368 -8.56 2.86 -9.13
N MET A 369 -9.13 3.86 -8.45
CA MET A 369 -8.46 5.15 -8.26
C MET A 369 -7.41 5.14 -7.14
N TYR A 370 -7.51 4.27 -6.14
CA TYR A 370 -6.57 4.22 -5.00
C TYR A 370 -5.43 3.23 -5.21
N VAL A 371 -5.67 2.16 -6.00
CA VAL A 371 -4.70 1.08 -6.17
C VAL A 371 -4.27 0.99 -7.63
N LEU A 372 -5.19 0.67 -8.55
CA LEU A 372 -4.85 0.34 -9.92
C LEU A 372 -4.14 1.49 -10.66
N VAL A 373 -4.75 2.67 -10.68
CA VAL A 373 -4.20 3.82 -11.42
C VAL A 373 -2.84 4.28 -10.85
N PRO A 374 -2.65 4.43 -9.53
CA PRO A 374 -1.34 4.74 -8.96
C PRO A 374 -0.26 3.70 -9.26
N MET A 375 -0.56 2.42 -9.16
CA MET A 375 0.39 1.33 -9.44
C MET A 375 0.68 1.13 -10.94
N ILE A 376 -0.06 1.78 -11.83
CA ILE A 376 0.25 1.86 -13.27
C ILE A 376 1.08 3.11 -13.56
N ILE A 377 0.57 4.28 -13.18
CA ILE A 377 1.16 5.56 -13.59
C ILE A 377 2.48 5.81 -12.85
N GLY A 378 2.56 5.52 -11.55
CA GLY A 378 3.75 5.76 -10.74
C GLY A 378 4.99 5.01 -11.25
N PRO A 379 4.95 3.68 -11.41
CA PRO A 379 6.08 2.91 -11.94
C PRO A 379 6.46 3.27 -13.39
N ILE A 380 5.49 3.63 -14.25
CA ILE A 380 5.79 4.13 -15.61
C ILE A 380 6.55 5.45 -15.54
N ALA A 381 6.12 6.38 -14.69
CA ALA A 381 6.84 7.64 -14.48
C ALA A 381 8.25 7.40 -13.93
N ALA A 382 8.39 6.47 -12.96
CA ALA A 382 9.68 6.06 -12.42
C ALA A 382 10.59 5.48 -13.51
N GLN A 383 10.08 4.58 -14.34
CA GLN A 383 10.80 3.98 -15.45
C GLN A 383 11.36 5.05 -16.41
N ILE A 384 10.53 6.04 -16.78
CA ILE A 384 10.96 7.13 -17.67
C ILE A 384 12.12 7.91 -17.03
N ILE A 385 12.04 8.25 -15.73
CA ILE A 385 13.07 8.99 -15.01
C ILE A 385 14.36 8.17 -14.94
N ILE A 386 14.30 6.89 -14.52
CA ILE A 386 15.45 6.03 -14.36
C ILE A 386 16.14 5.79 -15.71
N THR A 387 15.38 5.47 -16.76
CA THR A 387 15.92 5.26 -18.10
C THR A 387 16.57 6.54 -18.65
N SER A 388 15.98 7.71 -18.37
CA SER A 388 16.55 8.99 -18.80
C SER A 388 17.86 9.33 -18.08
N ALA A 389 17.98 8.97 -16.80
CA ALA A 389 19.19 9.21 -16.00
C ALA A 389 20.34 8.24 -16.35
N ASN A 390 20.01 7.03 -16.83
CA ASN A 390 20.97 5.96 -17.11
C ASN A 390 21.14 5.69 -18.63
N LYS A 391 21.04 6.73 -19.48
CA LYS A 391 21.23 6.56 -20.93
C LYS A 391 22.61 6.01 -21.28
N GLY A 392 22.63 4.86 -21.94
CA GLY A 392 23.88 4.20 -22.38
C GLY A 392 24.59 3.40 -21.28
N VAL A 393 23.97 3.23 -20.13
CA VAL A 393 24.48 2.39 -19.03
C VAL A 393 23.92 0.96 -19.19
N ASN A 394 24.73 -0.04 -18.90
CA ASN A 394 24.30 -1.43 -18.90
C ASN A 394 23.31 -1.71 -17.75
N ASP A 395 22.38 -2.65 -17.95
CA ASP A 395 21.34 -2.98 -16.95
C ASP A 395 21.90 -3.34 -15.56
N SER A 396 23.07 -3.97 -15.51
CA SER A 396 23.75 -4.35 -14.25
C SER A 396 24.34 -3.17 -13.46
N GLU A 397 24.56 -2.04 -14.14
CA GLU A 397 25.20 -0.84 -13.58
C GLU A 397 24.22 0.29 -13.31
N ILE A 398 22.92 0.06 -13.55
CA ILE A 398 21.86 1.06 -13.32
C ILE A 398 21.87 1.51 -11.86
N VAL A 399 21.93 2.82 -11.67
CA VAL A 399 21.78 3.50 -10.38
C VAL A 399 20.41 4.19 -10.34
N TYR A 400 19.70 4.00 -9.25
CA TYR A 400 18.37 4.62 -9.08
C TYR A 400 18.50 6.08 -8.66
N PRO A 401 18.10 7.04 -9.53
CA PRO A 401 18.41 8.45 -9.32
C PRO A 401 17.51 9.11 -8.28
N MET A 402 18.05 10.07 -7.54
CA MET A 402 17.30 10.87 -6.58
C MET A 402 16.23 11.77 -7.24
N GLU A 403 16.29 11.94 -8.55
CA GLU A 403 15.32 12.62 -9.40
C GLU A 403 13.92 11.98 -9.34
N LEU A 404 13.80 10.74 -8.87
CA LEU A 404 12.51 10.12 -8.56
C LEU A 404 11.69 10.94 -7.56
N PHE A 405 12.35 11.53 -6.56
CA PHE A 405 11.68 12.40 -5.58
C PHE A 405 11.26 13.73 -6.20
N LEU A 406 12.03 14.29 -7.15
CA LEU A 406 11.58 15.47 -7.90
C LEU A 406 10.37 15.16 -8.78
N GLY A 407 10.38 14.00 -9.45
CA GLY A 407 9.22 13.54 -10.22
C GLY A 407 7.97 13.40 -9.35
N ALA A 408 8.12 12.83 -8.16
CA ALA A 408 7.04 12.74 -7.18
C ALA A 408 6.56 14.13 -6.73
N ALA A 409 7.47 15.07 -6.47
CA ALA A 409 7.12 16.45 -6.10
C ALA A 409 6.32 17.16 -7.22
N VAL A 410 6.72 16.99 -8.48
CA VAL A 410 6.01 17.55 -9.64
C VAL A 410 4.59 16.96 -9.74
N ILE A 411 4.44 15.64 -9.59
CA ILE A 411 3.12 15.00 -9.59
C ILE A 411 2.28 15.52 -8.43
N MET A 412 2.88 15.74 -7.26
CA MET A 412 2.17 16.22 -6.07
C MET A 412 1.61 17.63 -6.23
N LEU A 413 2.17 18.47 -7.12
CA LEU A 413 1.61 19.77 -7.47
C LEU A 413 0.18 19.65 -8.02
N PHE A 414 -0.13 18.60 -8.77
CA PHE A 414 -1.47 18.37 -9.28
C PHE A 414 -2.50 18.09 -8.17
N ALA A 415 -2.07 17.69 -6.97
CA ALA A 415 -2.96 17.51 -5.83
C ALA A 415 -3.61 18.81 -5.33
N PHE A 416 -3.04 19.98 -5.66
CA PHE A 416 -3.67 21.27 -5.33
C PHE A 416 -5.03 21.46 -6.01
N ILE A 417 -5.24 20.89 -7.21
CA ILE A 417 -6.49 21.03 -7.97
C ILE A 417 -7.65 20.39 -7.19
N PRO A 418 -7.66 19.07 -6.91
CA PRO A 418 -8.72 18.47 -6.12
C PRO A 418 -8.76 19.01 -4.68
N ALA A 419 -7.61 19.31 -4.06
CA ALA A 419 -7.56 19.87 -2.72
C ALA A 419 -8.29 21.21 -2.61
N LYS A 420 -8.14 22.12 -3.57
CA LYS A 420 -8.87 23.38 -3.62
C LYS A 420 -10.38 23.15 -3.67
N ILE A 421 -10.83 22.29 -4.59
CA ILE A 421 -12.26 22.02 -4.78
C ILE A 421 -12.87 21.40 -3.53
N VAL A 422 -12.20 20.39 -2.93
CA VAL A 422 -12.68 19.71 -1.73
C VAL A 422 -12.69 20.64 -0.53
N ARG A 423 -11.61 21.42 -0.33
CA ARG A 423 -11.47 22.37 0.77
C ARG A 423 -12.59 23.41 0.76
N ASP A 424 -12.87 24.00 -0.40
CA ASP A 424 -13.84 25.07 -0.52
C ASP A 424 -15.30 24.58 -0.35
N ASN A 425 -15.54 23.27 -0.49
CA ASN A 425 -16.84 22.63 -0.32
C ASN A 425 -16.98 21.82 0.99
N GLN A 426 -15.96 21.78 1.84
CA GLN A 426 -16.05 21.10 3.14
C GLN A 426 -16.97 21.92 4.09
N PRO A 427 -17.97 21.29 4.71
CA PRO A 427 -18.78 21.94 5.72
C PRO A 427 -17.90 22.27 6.93
N ILE A 428 -18.10 23.48 7.50
CA ILE A 428 -17.44 23.88 8.74
C ILE A 428 -18.00 23.01 9.86
N GLN A 429 -17.15 22.22 10.52
CA GLN A 429 -17.57 21.28 11.59
C GLN A 429 -18.31 22.00 12.73
N HIS A 430 -17.99 23.27 13.00
CA HIS A 430 -18.67 24.09 14.00
C HIS A 430 -20.14 24.37 13.65
N GLU A 431 -20.49 24.52 12.36
CA GLU A 431 -21.88 24.68 11.92
C GLU A 431 -22.68 23.37 12.03
N LYS A 432 -22.03 22.21 11.85
CA LYS A 432 -22.68 20.91 12.05
C LYS A 432 -23.02 20.69 13.54
N LEU A 433 -22.08 20.96 14.45
CA LEU A 433 -22.30 20.87 15.89
C LEU A 433 -23.38 21.86 16.38
N LEU A 434 -23.43 23.06 15.86
CA LEU A 434 -24.47 24.05 16.17
C LEU A 434 -25.86 23.67 15.62
N ASN A 435 -25.92 22.97 14.50
CA ASN A 435 -27.16 22.47 13.91
C ASN A 435 -27.65 21.16 14.54
N GLU A 436 -26.75 20.38 15.15
CA GLU A 436 -27.10 19.17 15.93
C GLU A 436 -27.51 19.53 17.38
N LEU A 437 -27.18 20.74 17.87
CA LEU A 437 -27.57 21.26 19.18
C LEU A 437 -28.82 22.14 19.14
N LYS A 438 -29.37 22.44 17.96
CA LYS A 438 -30.68 23.05 17.73
C LYS A 438 -31.70 22.00 17.34
#